data_d79bdea93b33e3c22c1e78c59812e559
#
_entry.id   d79bdea93b33e3c22c1e78c59812e559
#
_cell.length_a   1.000
_cell.length_b   1.000
_cell.length_c   1.000
_cell.angle_alpha   90.00
_cell.angle_beta   90.00
_cell.angle_gamma   90.00
#
_symmetry.space_group_name_H-M   'P 1'
#
loop_
_entity.id
_entity.type
_entity.pdbx_description
1 polymer ?
#
loop_
_entity_poly.entity_id
_entity_poly.type
_entity_poly.pdbx_seq_one_letter_code
_entity_poly.pdbx_strand_id
1 'polypeptide(L)'
;RGRVDDYERGSGEVWLHRALKTGHWLLGNLEHAHTGGFFDCLAAPGSEGLPAERSLPLAENSIAASALIRLSQNSGQPRFGEAAERTLKYFSGSYRDSGLFAADFALAVERLLDPPVRVTITGPLEEQATVDMIRAAHLARIPFRSVEVLDPAVHNEELEAAGYGYAGKPIAYICVGASCQPPVTDPVELPGRLEAGRVR
;
A
#
# COMPACT_ATOMS: atom_id res chain seq x y z
N ARG A 1 -3.47 8.45 0.02
CA ARG A 1 -2.48 7.87 -0.90
C ARG A 1 -1.07 8.38 -0.60
N GLY A 2 -0.82 9.68 -0.63
CA GLY A 2 0.51 10.27 -0.47
C GLY A 2 1.29 9.83 0.78
N ARG A 3 0.64 9.67 1.93
CA ARG A 3 1.32 9.27 3.19
C ARG A 3 1.86 7.85 3.17
N VAL A 4 1.21 6.93 2.46
CA VAL A 4 1.72 5.58 2.24
C VAL A 4 2.88 5.63 1.24
N ASP A 5 2.77 6.48 0.20
CA ASP A 5 3.86 6.70 -0.75
C ASP A 5 5.12 7.24 -0.04
N ASP A 6 4.96 8.17 0.92
CA ASP A 6 6.08 8.71 1.69
C ASP A 6 6.73 7.66 2.60
N TYR A 7 5.93 6.82 3.26
CA TYR A 7 6.45 5.68 4.03
C TYR A 7 7.27 4.72 3.16
N GLU A 8 6.74 4.29 2.03
CA GLU A 8 7.41 3.36 1.11
C GLU A 8 8.68 3.95 0.46
N ARG A 9 8.86 5.26 0.50
CA ARG A 9 10.11 5.93 0.09
C ARG A 9 11.17 6.00 1.18
N GLY A 10 10.94 5.36 2.32
CA GLY A 10 11.88 5.37 3.43
C GLY A 10 11.81 6.63 4.30
N SER A 11 10.70 7.40 4.23
CA SER A 11 10.54 8.62 5.04
C SER A 11 10.21 8.34 6.52
N GLY A 12 10.28 7.07 6.96
CA GLY A 12 10.14 6.65 8.35
C GLY A 12 8.71 6.35 8.80
N GLU A 13 8.59 5.67 9.93
CA GLU A 13 7.33 5.16 10.51
C GLU A 13 6.28 6.24 10.81
N VAL A 14 6.70 7.49 11.01
CA VAL A 14 5.77 8.60 11.27
C VAL A 14 4.72 8.73 10.17
N TRP A 15 5.06 8.41 8.93
CA TRP A 15 4.14 8.49 7.80
C TRP A 15 3.15 7.32 7.78
N LEU A 16 3.59 6.11 8.16
CA LEU A 16 2.70 4.97 8.36
C LEU A 16 1.70 5.26 9.47
N HIS A 17 2.16 5.77 10.62
CA HIS A 17 1.29 6.17 11.72
C HIS A 17 0.24 7.20 11.31
N ARG A 18 0.63 8.23 10.55
CA ARG A 18 -0.29 9.24 10.01
C ARG A 18 -1.28 8.63 9.01
N ALA A 19 -0.85 7.69 8.18
CA ALA A 19 -1.70 6.97 7.25
C ALA A 19 -2.73 6.10 8.00
N LEU A 20 -2.31 5.38 9.04
CA LEU A 20 -3.17 4.59 9.91
C LEU A 20 -4.24 5.46 10.57
N LYS A 21 -3.85 6.60 11.15
CA LYS A 21 -4.80 7.55 11.75
C LYS A 21 -5.86 8.01 10.74
N THR A 22 -5.45 8.29 9.50
CA THR A 22 -6.37 8.69 8.42
C THR A 22 -7.28 7.54 8.01
N GLY A 23 -6.73 6.31 7.89
CA GLY A 23 -7.50 5.11 7.57
C GLY A 23 -8.56 4.81 8.62
N HIS A 24 -8.20 4.87 9.90
CA HIS A 24 -9.15 4.68 10.99
C HIS A 24 -10.26 5.72 10.99
N TRP A 25 -9.89 6.98 10.74
CA TRP A 25 -10.88 8.06 10.65
C TRP A 25 -11.83 7.82 9.47
N LEU A 26 -11.33 7.41 8.32
CA LEU A 26 -12.13 7.09 7.13
C LEU A 26 -13.15 5.98 7.43
N LEU A 27 -12.70 4.87 8.02
CA LEU A 27 -13.58 3.76 8.40
C LEU A 27 -14.63 4.17 9.44
N GLY A 28 -14.24 4.99 10.41
CA GLY A 28 -15.14 5.38 11.49
C GLY A 28 -16.17 6.46 11.14
N ASN A 29 -15.94 7.23 10.08
CA ASN A 29 -16.75 8.41 9.79
C ASN A 29 -17.44 8.41 8.43
N LEU A 30 -16.86 7.78 7.43
CA LEU A 30 -17.38 7.83 6.06
C LEU A 30 -17.80 6.47 5.51
N GLU A 31 -17.45 5.34 6.14
CA GLU A 31 -17.84 4.02 5.64
C GLU A 31 -19.37 3.84 5.71
N HIS A 32 -19.95 3.39 4.60
CA HIS A 32 -21.35 3.00 4.56
C HIS A 32 -21.51 1.60 5.19
N ALA A 33 -22.17 1.54 6.35
CA ALA A 33 -22.16 0.38 7.24
C ALA A 33 -22.74 -0.91 6.62
N HIS A 34 -23.64 -0.81 5.65
CA HIS A 34 -24.38 -1.98 5.13
C HIS A 34 -23.86 -2.49 3.79
N THR A 35 -23.37 -1.62 2.91
CA THR A 35 -23.02 -2.00 1.54
C THR A 35 -21.53 -1.93 1.24
N GLY A 36 -20.75 -1.29 2.11
CA GLY A 36 -19.37 -0.90 1.83
C GLY A 36 -19.31 0.38 0.99
N GLY A 37 -18.10 0.84 0.75
CA GLY A 37 -17.86 2.15 0.15
C GLY A 37 -17.85 3.29 1.16
N PHE A 38 -17.43 4.45 0.70
CA PHE A 38 -17.24 5.64 1.54
C PHE A 38 -18.02 6.81 0.95
N PHE A 39 -18.75 7.48 1.80
CA PHE A 39 -19.40 8.73 1.45
C PHE A 39 -18.38 9.82 1.14
N ASP A 40 -18.74 10.73 0.26
CA ASP A 40 -17.95 11.91 -0.14
C ASP A 40 -17.83 12.97 0.97
N CYS A 41 -18.78 12.99 1.92
CA CYS A 41 -18.80 13.94 3.02
C CYS A 41 -19.36 13.33 4.31
N LEU A 42 -19.14 14.02 5.42
CA LEU A 42 -19.78 13.71 6.69
C LEU A 42 -21.27 14.01 6.63
N ALA A 43 -22.08 13.26 7.40
CA ALA A 43 -23.45 13.65 7.64
C ALA A 43 -23.48 14.98 8.40
N ALA A 44 -24.18 15.97 7.87
CA ALA A 44 -24.39 17.25 8.53
C ALA A 44 -25.75 17.23 9.25
N PRO A 45 -25.78 17.18 10.58
CA PRO A 45 -27.02 17.19 11.33
C PRO A 45 -27.83 18.48 11.04
N GLY A 46 -29.11 18.31 10.65
CA GLY A 46 -30.01 19.44 10.40
C GLY A 46 -29.84 20.14 9.05
N SER A 47 -29.00 19.63 8.15
CA SER A 47 -28.94 20.16 6.76
C SER A 47 -30.07 19.58 5.93
N GLU A 48 -30.69 20.43 5.10
CA GLU A 48 -31.72 20.06 4.12
C GLU A 48 -31.23 20.36 2.70
N GLY A 49 -31.73 19.63 1.69
CA GLY A 49 -31.37 19.80 0.30
C GLY A 49 -30.05 19.15 -0.10
N LEU A 50 -29.39 19.64 -1.16
CA LEU A 50 -28.15 19.09 -1.72
C LEU A 50 -27.04 18.86 -0.71
N PRO A 51 -26.81 19.72 0.32
CA PRO A 51 -25.81 19.46 1.34
C PRO A 51 -26.14 18.29 2.27
N ALA A 52 -27.38 17.79 2.28
CA ALA A 52 -27.80 16.64 3.07
C ALA A 52 -27.60 15.31 2.29
N GLU A 53 -27.52 15.39 0.97
CA GLU A 53 -27.32 14.23 0.11
C GLU A 53 -25.85 13.84 0.08
N ARG A 54 -25.55 12.64 0.58
CA ARG A 54 -24.22 12.04 0.49
C ARG A 54 -24.19 11.03 -0.64
N SER A 55 -23.13 11.05 -1.42
CA SER A 55 -22.92 10.11 -2.51
C SER A 55 -21.77 9.14 -2.23
N LEU A 56 -21.75 8.06 -3.00
CA LEU A 56 -20.65 7.08 -3.00
C LEU A 56 -19.96 7.13 -4.38
N PRO A 57 -19.09 8.11 -4.64
CA PRO A 57 -18.49 8.27 -5.96
C PRO A 57 -17.47 7.18 -6.25
N LEU A 58 -17.53 6.58 -7.46
CA LEU A 58 -16.66 5.46 -7.85
C LEU A 58 -15.17 5.82 -7.82
N ALA A 59 -14.79 6.99 -8.34
CA ALA A 59 -13.40 7.36 -8.48
C ALA A 59 -12.70 7.50 -7.12
N GLU A 60 -13.29 8.25 -6.19
CA GLU A 60 -12.78 8.47 -4.85
C GLU A 60 -12.74 7.17 -4.05
N ASN A 61 -13.77 6.35 -4.19
CA ASN A 61 -13.84 5.03 -3.54
C ASN A 61 -12.77 4.07 -4.09
N SER A 62 -12.48 4.11 -5.38
CA SER A 62 -11.42 3.32 -6.00
C SER A 62 -10.04 3.70 -5.48
N ILE A 63 -9.78 4.99 -5.35
CA ILE A 63 -8.55 5.53 -4.75
C ILE A 63 -8.45 5.16 -3.27
N ALA A 64 -9.56 5.28 -2.53
CA ALA A 64 -9.62 4.89 -1.12
C ALA A 64 -9.34 3.40 -0.94
N ALA A 65 -9.99 2.53 -1.72
CA ALA A 65 -9.76 1.09 -1.70
C ALA A 65 -8.30 0.74 -1.98
N SER A 66 -7.70 1.31 -3.04
CA SER A 66 -6.28 1.12 -3.34
C SER A 66 -5.35 1.55 -2.19
N ALA A 67 -5.65 2.66 -1.53
CA ALA A 67 -4.89 3.14 -0.37
C ALA A 67 -5.04 2.23 0.85
N LEU A 68 -6.26 1.73 1.11
CA LEU A 68 -6.56 0.82 2.21
C LEU A 68 -5.89 -0.56 2.02
N ILE A 69 -5.85 -1.10 0.79
CA ILE A 69 -5.11 -2.34 0.49
C ILE A 69 -3.64 -2.16 0.88
N ARG A 70 -3.00 -1.08 0.42
CA ARG A 70 -1.60 -0.79 0.76
C ARG A 70 -1.39 -0.59 2.26
N LEU A 71 -2.34 0.08 2.92
CA LEU A 71 -2.28 0.29 4.36
C LEU A 71 -2.37 -1.03 5.13
N SER A 72 -3.23 -1.96 4.68
CA SER A 72 -3.31 -3.32 5.22
C SER A 72 -1.98 -4.07 5.06
N GLN A 73 -1.39 -3.99 3.87
CA GLN A 73 -0.14 -4.66 3.53
C GLN A 73 1.06 -4.17 4.36
N ASN A 74 1.15 -2.84 4.55
CA ASN A 74 2.27 -2.23 5.28
C ASN A 74 2.11 -2.25 6.80
N SER A 75 0.88 -2.37 7.32
CA SER A 75 0.60 -2.34 8.76
C SER A 75 0.26 -3.70 9.36
N GLY A 76 0.03 -4.72 8.52
CA GLY A 76 -0.47 -6.02 8.97
C GLY A 76 -1.89 -5.99 9.53
N GLN A 77 -2.65 -4.89 9.39
CA GLN A 77 -4.01 -4.77 9.91
C GLN A 77 -5.05 -5.19 8.86
N PRO A 78 -5.68 -6.39 8.97
CA PRO A 78 -6.55 -6.94 7.93
C PRO A 78 -7.81 -6.11 7.69
N ARG A 79 -8.31 -5.40 8.69
CA ARG A 79 -9.54 -4.59 8.60
C ARG A 79 -9.54 -3.58 7.46
N PHE A 80 -8.37 -3.05 7.08
CA PHE A 80 -8.26 -2.12 5.96
C PHE A 80 -8.44 -2.84 4.62
N GLY A 81 -7.86 -4.04 4.48
CA GLY A 81 -8.06 -4.89 3.32
C GLY A 81 -9.51 -5.32 3.15
N GLU A 82 -10.15 -5.73 4.25
CA GLU A 82 -11.57 -6.11 4.27
C GLU A 82 -12.48 -4.95 3.88
N ALA A 83 -12.21 -3.74 4.36
CA ALA A 83 -12.97 -2.55 3.97
C ALA A 83 -12.80 -2.23 2.48
N ALA A 84 -11.58 -2.35 1.95
CA ALA A 84 -11.31 -2.18 0.53
C ALA A 84 -12.07 -3.22 -0.32
N GLU A 85 -12.05 -4.49 0.10
CA GLU A 85 -12.78 -5.57 -0.58
C GLU A 85 -14.28 -5.30 -0.62
N ARG A 86 -14.88 -4.92 0.52
CA ARG A 86 -16.32 -4.54 0.57
C ARG A 86 -16.62 -3.39 -0.38
N THR A 87 -15.74 -2.36 -0.41
CA THR A 87 -15.88 -1.22 -1.31
C THR A 87 -15.86 -1.64 -2.78
N LEU A 88 -14.87 -2.42 -3.19
CA LEU A 88 -14.74 -2.87 -4.58
C LEU A 88 -15.89 -3.81 -4.96
N LYS A 89 -16.34 -4.65 -4.05
CA LYS A 89 -17.50 -5.52 -4.26
C LYS A 89 -18.79 -4.72 -4.48
N TYR A 90 -19.00 -3.64 -3.73
CA TYR A 90 -20.16 -2.76 -3.91
C TYR A 90 -20.22 -2.21 -5.34
N PHE A 91 -19.11 -1.75 -5.89
CA PHE A 91 -19.04 -1.16 -7.24
C PHE A 91 -18.95 -2.21 -8.37
N SER A 92 -18.77 -3.48 -8.07
CA SER A 92 -18.57 -4.54 -9.09
C SER A 92 -19.73 -4.68 -10.08
N GLY A 93 -20.95 -4.28 -9.70
CA GLY A 93 -22.13 -4.31 -10.55
C GLY A 93 -22.31 -3.09 -11.45
N SER A 94 -21.71 -1.95 -11.10
CA SER A 94 -21.99 -0.65 -11.76
C SER A 94 -20.77 0.05 -12.39
N TYR A 95 -19.54 -0.41 -12.14
CA TYR A 95 -18.32 0.29 -12.62
C TYR A 95 -18.28 0.46 -14.14
N ARG A 96 -18.92 -0.44 -14.91
CA ARG A 96 -18.93 -0.40 -16.39
C ARG A 96 -19.63 0.83 -16.95
N ASP A 97 -20.60 1.36 -16.22
CA ASP A 97 -21.36 2.54 -16.63
C ASP A 97 -20.50 3.80 -16.58
N SER A 98 -19.36 3.75 -15.89
CA SER A 98 -18.41 4.85 -15.75
C SER A 98 -17.37 4.92 -16.89
N GLY A 99 -17.32 3.94 -17.80
CA GLY A 99 -16.42 3.93 -18.95
C GLY A 99 -14.95 4.10 -18.54
N LEU A 100 -14.26 5.08 -19.10
CA LEU A 100 -12.84 5.34 -18.80
C LEU A 100 -12.59 5.78 -17.35
N PHE A 101 -13.58 6.34 -16.67
CA PHE A 101 -13.47 6.73 -15.25
C PHE A 101 -13.42 5.52 -14.29
N ALA A 102 -13.62 4.30 -14.80
CA ALA A 102 -13.43 3.06 -14.05
C ALA A 102 -11.98 2.56 -14.01
N ALA A 103 -11.01 3.29 -14.59
CA ALA A 103 -9.61 2.84 -14.63
C ALA A 103 -9.01 2.66 -13.22
N ASP A 104 -9.25 3.59 -12.29
CA ASP A 104 -8.79 3.46 -10.90
C ASP A 104 -9.45 2.28 -10.18
N PHE A 105 -10.71 1.97 -10.52
CA PHE A 105 -11.40 0.78 -10.00
C PHE A 105 -10.71 -0.50 -10.48
N ALA A 106 -10.41 -0.61 -11.77
CA ALA A 106 -9.73 -1.78 -12.33
C ALA A 106 -8.34 -1.98 -11.70
N LEU A 107 -7.57 -0.90 -11.52
CA LEU A 107 -6.27 -0.94 -10.84
C LEU A 107 -6.39 -1.35 -9.36
N ALA A 108 -7.45 -0.92 -8.66
CA ALA A 108 -7.67 -1.31 -7.28
C ALA A 108 -8.07 -2.78 -7.16
N VAL A 109 -8.89 -3.30 -8.09
CA VAL A 109 -9.25 -4.72 -8.17
C VAL A 109 -8.03 -5.57 -8.47
N GLU A 110 -7.20 -5.19 -9.45
CA GLU A 110 -5.95 -5.89 -9.75
C GLU A 110 -5.04 -5.95 -8.52
N ARG A 111 -4.88 -4.84 -7.80
CA ARG A 111 -4.10 -4.78 -6.55
C ARG A 111 -4.64 -5.70 -5.45
N LEU A 112 -5.96 -5.86 -5.37
CA LEU A 112 -6.59 -6.75 -4.40
C LEU A 112 -6.36 -8.22 -4.72
N LEU A 113 -6.40 -8.58 -6.00
CA LEU A 113 -6.33 -9.96 -6.47
C LEU A 113 -4.90 -10.47 -6.61
N ASP A 114 -3.96 -9.58 -6.94
CA ASP A 114 -2.55 -9.94 -7.10
C ASP A 114 -1.78 -9.77 -5.77
N PRO A 115 -1.01 -10.79 -5.34
CA PRO A 115 -0.17 -10.66 -4.17
C PRO A 115 0.88 -9.57 -4.41
N PRO A 116 1.09 -8.67 -3.43
CA PRO A 116 2.08 -7.61 -3.57
C PRO A 116 3.49 -8.20 -3.61
N VAL A 117 4.36 -7.60 -4.41
CA VAL A 117 5.79 -7.79 -4.30
C VAL A 117 6.28 -6.97 -3.11
N ARG A 118 6.70 -7.64 -2.04
CA ARG A 118 7.28 -7.00 -0.87
C ARG A 118 8.79 -6.92 -1.04
N VAL A 119 9.33 -5.73 -0.87
CA VAL A 119 10.77 -5.47 -0.86
C VAL A 119 11.15 -4.93 0.50
N THR A 120 11.85 -5.72 1.30
CA THR A 120 12.40 -5.26 2.58
C THR A 120 13.89 -4.97 2.39
N ILE A 121 14.31 -3.73 2.64
CA ILE A 121 15.68 -3.29 2.52
C ILE A 121 16.24 -3.11 3.93
N THR A 122 17.35 -3.80 4.24
CA THR A 122 18.05 -3.64 5.51
C THR A 122 19.20 -2.67 5.34
N GLY A 123 19.29 -1.66 6.20
CA GLY A 123 20.40 -0.70 6.19
C GLY A 123 20.01 0.66 6.81
N PRO A 124 21.01 1.41 7.31
CA PRO A 124 20.79 2.76 7.85
C PRO A 124 20.26 3.70 6.77
N LEU A 125 19.20 4.46 7.08
CA LEU A 125 18.56 5.38 6.12
C LEU A 125 19.49 6.53 5.67
N GLU A 126 20.48 6.87 6.48
CA GLU A 126 21.45 7.96 6.19
C GLU A 126 22.57 7.50 5.27
N GLU A 127 22.74 6.20 5.06
CA GLU A 127 23.77 5.68 4.16
C GLU A 127 23.35 5.78 2.69
N GLN A 128 24.24 6.34 1.86
CA GLN A 128 23.98 6.49 0.42
C GLN A 128 23.68 5.16 -0.26
N ALA A 129 24.33 4.08 0.16
CA ALA A 129 24.08 2.73 -0.37
C ALA A 129 22.64 2.25 -0.12
N THR A 130 22.08 2.55 1.06
CA THR A 130 20.65 2.26 1.38
C THR A 130 19.72 3.08 0.51
N VAL A 131 20.01 4.37 0.35
CA VAL A 131 19.24 5.27 -0.54
C VAL A 131 19.26 4.79 -1.99
N ASP A 132 20.41 4.32 -2.48
CA ASP A 132 20.54 3.80 -3.84
C ASP A 132 19.73 2.49 -4.01
N MET A 133 19.69 1.62 -3.00
CA MET A 133 18.87 0.42 -3.00
C MET A 133 17.37 0.76 -3.03
N ILE A 134 16.92 1.73 -2.23
CA ILE A 134 15.54 2.24 -2.24
C ILE A 134 15.17 2.79 -3.62
N ARG A 135 16.05 3.61 -4.19
CA ARG A 135 15.86 4.17 -5.54
C ARG A 135 15.74 3.05 -6.57
N ALA A 136 16.60 2.04 -6.53
CA ALA A 136 16.57 0.90 -7.43
C ALA A 136 15.25 0.12 -7.32
N ALA A 137 14.75 -0.11 -6.09
CA ALA A 137 13.45 -0.74 -5.88
C ALA A 137 12.30 0.04 -6.53
N HIS A 138 12.37 1.39 -6.51
CA HIS A 138 11.36 2.24 -7.12
C HIS A 138 11.49 2.38 -8.65
N LEU A 139 12.65 2.12 -9.23
CA LEU A 139 12.86 2.13 -10.68
C LEU A 139 12.30 0.89 -11.38
N ALA A 140 12.11 -0.21 -10.67
CA ALA A 140 11.54 -1.43 -11.24
C ALA A 140 10.11 -1.18 -11.81
N ARG A 141 9.85 -1.72 -13.00
CA ARG A 141 8.56 -1.55 -13.70
C ARG A 141 7.55 -2.62 -13.25
N ILE A 142 7.23 -2.62 -11.96
CA ILE A 142 6.21 -3.49 -11.39
C ILE A 142 5.08 -2.64 -10.79
N PRO A 143 3.81 -2.94 -11.10
CA PRO A 143 2.69 -2.07 -10.73
C PRO A 143 2.41 -2.06 -9.23
N PHE A 144 2.57 -3.19 -8.54
CA PHE A 144 2.20 -3.34 -7.14
C PHE A 144 3.38 -3.87 -6.33
N ARG A 145 4.08 -2.95 -5.69
CA ARG A 145 5.13 -3.26 -4.71
C ARG A 145 4.87 -2.53 -3.40
N SER A 146 5.33 -3.12 -2.33
CA SER A 146 5.51 -2.48 -1.02
C SER A 146 7.00 -2.45 -0.74
N VAL A 147 7.53 -1.29 -0.40
CA VAL A 147 8.93 -1.12 -0.02
C VAL A 147 8.98 -0.72 1.45
N GLU A 148 9.73 -1.46 2.23
CA GLU A 148 9.97 -1.24 3.65
C GLU A 148 11.47 -1.15 3.89
N VAL A 149 11.88 -0.26 4.78
CA VAL A 149 13.30 -0.12 5.16
C VAL A 149 13.43 -0.37 6.64
N LEU A 150 14.27 -1.34 6.99
CA LEU A 150 14.58 -1.70 8.37
C LEU A 150 16.01 -1.27 8.69
N ASP A 151 16.13 -0.23 9.53
CA ASP A 151 17.42 0.23 10.05
C ASP A 151 17.88 -0.72 11.17
N PRO A 152 19.04 -1.37 11.03
CA PRO A 152 19.54 -2.30 12.04
C PRO A 152 19.74 -1.67 13.43
N ALA A 153 19.94 -0.37 13.51
CA ALA A 153 20.11 0.33 14.78
C ALA A 153 18.79 0.48 15.55
N VAL A 154 17.66 0.43 14.84
CA VAL A 154 16.31 0.66 15.41
C VAL A 154 15.45 -0.61 15.40
N HIS A 155 15.56 -1.43 14.34
CA HIS A 155 14.66 -2.55 14.05
C HIS A 155 15.33 -3.93 14.24
N ASN A 156 16.31 -4.04 15.14
CA ASN A 156 17.09 -5.29 15.31
C ASN A 156 16.21 -6.50 15.64
N GLU A 157 15.20 -6.32 16.51
CA GLU A 157 14.28 -7.42 16.89
C GLU A 157 13.44 -7.89 15.70
N GLU A 158 13.00 -6.97 14.84
CA GLU A 158 12.22 -7.28 13.64
C GLU A 158 13.07 -8.00 12.59
N LEU A 159 14.33 -7.58 12.44
CA LEU A 159 15.29 -8.22 11.55
C LEU A 159 15.57 -9.67 11.99
N GLU A 160 15.82 -9.90 13.26
CA GLU A 160 16.06 -11.24 13.81
C GLU A 160 14.81 -12.13 13.66
N ALA A 161 13.62 -11.61 13.99
CA ALA A 161 12.37 -12.35 13.87
C ALA A 161 12.04 -12.75 12.43
N ALA A 162 12.40 -11.90 11.45
CA ALA A 162 12.21 -12.16 10.03
C ALA A 162 13.35 -12.99 9.40
N GLY A 163 14.44 -13.23 10.11
CA GLY A 163 15.64 -13.88 9.58
C GLY A 163 16.38 -13.02 8.56
N TYR A 164 16.25 -11.70 8.63
CA TYR A 164 16.95 -10.76 7.77
C TYR A 164 18.30 -10.37 8.38
N GLY A 165 19.33 -10.34 7.55
CA GLY A 165 20.68 -9.96 7.98
C GLY A 165 21.03 -8.53 7.55
N TYR A 166 22.05 -7.99 8.23
CA TYR A 166 22.79 -6.80 7.80
C TYR A 166 24.27 -7.03 8.09
N ALA A 167 25.11 -7.00 7.05
CA ALA A 167 26.55 -7.26 7.16
C ALA A 167 27.40 -6.02 6.77
N GLY A 168 26.98 -4.84 7.23
CA GLY A 168 27.65 -3.58 6.90
C GLY A 168 27.38 -3.07 5.48
N LYS A 169 26.43 -3.70 4.76
CA LYS A 169 25.94 -3.26 3.45
C LYS A 169 24.44 -3.50 3.37
N PRO A 170 23.68 -2.66 2.68
CA PRO A 170 22.25 -2.86 2.51
C PRO A 170 21.96 -4.14 1.73
N ILE A 171 20.91 -4.84 2.15
CA ILE A 171 20.44 -6.06 1.52
C ILE A 171 18.95 -5.88 1.21
N ALA A 172 18.53 -6.21 -0.01
CA ALA A 172 17.12 -6.24 -0.40
C ALA A 172 16.60 -7.68 -0.42
N TYR A 173 15.53 -7.93 0.32
CA TYR A 173 14.77 -9.17 0.36
C TYR A 173 13.49 -9.00 -0.45
N ILE A 174 13.30 -9.84 -1.47
CA ILE A 174 12.15 -9.78 -2.39
C ILE A 174 11.25 -10.97 -2.11
N CYS A 175 10.02 -10.72 -1.68
CA CYS A 175 9.05 -11.76 -1.39
C CYS A 175 7.73 -11.52 -2.15
N VAL A 176 7.14 -12.60 -2.67
CA VAL A 176 5.81 -12.62 -3.30
C VAL A 176 4.95 -13.64 -2.56
N GLY A 177 3.94 -13.19 -1.83
CA GLY A 177 3.21 -14.03 -0.91
C GLY A 177 4.12 -14.64 0.16
N ALA A 178 4.17 -15.97 0.24
CA ALA A 178 5.01 -16.72 1.18
C ALA A 178 6.38 -17.12 0.60
N SER A 179 6.69 -16.78 -0.65
CA SER A 179 7.94 -17.18 -1.32
C SER A 179 8.88 -15.99 -1.43
N CYS A 180 10.13 -16.17 -0.98
CA CYS A 180 11.17 -15.16 -1.09
C CYS A 180 12.27 -15.62 -2.05
N GLN A 181 12.83 -14.67 -2.80
CA GLN A 181 13.99 -14.87 -3.66
C GLN A 181 15.29 -14.80 -2.84
N PRO A 182 16.42 -15.30 -3.38
CA PRO A 182 17.73 -15.00 -2.80
C PRO A 182 17.95 -13.49 -2.64
N PRO A 183 18.56 -13.05 -1.52
CA PRO A 183 18.79 -11.63 -1.25
C PRO A 183 19.61 -10.96 -2.35
N VAL A 184 19.38 -9.66 -2.54
CA VAL A 184 20.10 -8.82 -3.50
C VAL A 184 20.91 -7.78 -2.73
N THR A 185 22.21 -7.69 -3.04
CA THR A 185 23.14 -6.74 -2.40
C THR A 185 23.64 -5.65 -3.36
N ASP A 186 23.38 -5.81 -4.66
CA ASP A 186 23.72 -4.83 -5.70
C ASP A 186 22.46 -4.08 -6.16
N PRO A 187 22.37 -2.76 -5.95
CA PRO A 187 21.21 -1.99 -6.41
C PRO A 187 21.01 -2.03 -7.93
N VAL A 188 22.05 -2.31 -8.72
CA VAL A 188 21.95 -2.42 -10.19
C VAL A 188 21.16 -3.65 -10.61
N GLU A 189 21.25 -4.76 -9.86
CA GLU A 189 20.53 -6.00 -10.16
C GLU A 189 19.06 -5.96 -9.71
N LEU A 190 18.75 -5.13 -8.70
CA LEU A 190 17.45 -5.14 -8.02
C LEU A 190 16.25 -4.94 -8.96
N PRO A 191 16.24 -3.97 -9.91
CA PRO A 191 15.10 -3.80 -10.81
C PRO A 191 14.83 -5.04 -11.68
N GLY A 192 15.88 -5.63 -12.26
CA GLY A 192 15.76 -6.83 -13.07
C GLY A 192 15.26 -8.05 -12.28
N ARG A 193 15.68 -8.20 -11.04
CA ARG A 193 15.22 -9.27 -10.14
C ARG A 193 13.75 -9.11 -9.78
N LEU A 194 13.31 -7.88 -9.53
CA LEU A 194 11.91 -7.55 -9.25
C LEU A 194 10.99 -7.83 -10.44
N GLU A 195 11.44 -7.47 -11.64
CA GLU A 195 10.68 -7.69 -12.88
C GLU A 195 10.59 -9.19 -13.23
N ALA A 196 11.71 -9.93 -13.08
CA ALA A 196 11.75 -11.37 -13.36
C ALA A 196 10.89 -12.21 -12.40
N GLY A 197 10.78 -11.80 -11.14
CA GLY A 197 10.00 -12.52 -10.13
C GLY A 197 8.48 -12.54 -10.37
N ARG A 198 7.99 -11.76 -11.32
CA ARG A 198 6.57 -11.65 -11.71
C ARG A 198 6.20 -12.39 -13.00
N VAL A 199 7.18 -12.93 -13.70
CA VAL A 199 6.91 -13.76 -14.91
C VAL A 199 6.40 -15.11 -14.43
N ARG A 200 5.10 -15.28 -14.41
CA ARG A 200 4.38 -16.56 -14.38
C ARG A 200 3.83 -16.88 -15.74
#